data_7080d6329330434f0ea2ef99447d8fa3
#
_entry.id   7080d6329330434f0ea2ef99447d8fa3
#
_cell.length_a   1.000
_cell.length_b   1.000
_cell.length_c   1.000
_cell.angle_alpha   90.00
_cell.angle_beta   90.00
_cell.angle_gamma   90.00
#
_symmetry.space_group_name_H-M   'P 1'
#
loop_
_entity.id
_entity.type
_entity.pdbx_description
1 polymer ?
#
loop_
_entity_poly.entity_id
_entity_poly.type
_entity_poly.pdbx_seq_one_letter_code
_entity_poly.pdbx_strand_id
1 'polypeptide(L)'
;HWKHRRQRQMCIRDRKYYWTIIDAPGHRDFVKNMITGASQADTAVLLCAANDGVNAQTKEHAFLAKVLGVSELIIHVNKMDISGVDWSEDKYKSACSEVTQLLKIAGFGSQLDRIPMIPASSLNGDNVYEKSDKCPWYSGPTLFEAIDAAPMPAKPVDKPLRLPIQDVYKISGIGTVPVGKIETGTLNVGKNVIFNPSQNSGEVKSIEMHHTMVAKAETGDN
;
A
#
# COMPACT_ATOMS: atom_id res chain seq x y z
N HIS A 1 23.73 14.87 6.02
CA HIS A 1 23.13 13.89 6.94
C HIS A 1 22.03 13.09 6.25
N TRP A 2 22.42 12.10 5.40
CA TRP A 2 21.51 11.16 4.75
C TRP A 2 21.40 9.92 5.61
N LYS A 3 20.73 10.01 6.76
CA LYS A 3 20.38 8.82 7.54
C LYS A 3 19.14 8.20 6.93
N HIS A 4 19.30 7.00 6.36
CA HIS A 4 18.31 5.97 6.09
C HIS A 4 16.85 6.45 6.09
N ARG A 5 16.28 6.73 4.91
CA ARG A 5 14.82 6.81 4.77
C ARG A 5 14.28 5.38 4.95
N ARG A 6 14.05 5.03 6.20
CA ARG A 6 13.30 3.82 6.54
C ARG A 6 11.89 3.98 6.01
N GLN A 7 11.35 2.91 5.47
CA GLN A 7 9.93 2.78 5.21
C GLN A 7 9.15 3.25 6.44
N ARG A 8 8.23 4.18 6.26
CA ARG A 8 7.36 4.65 7.34
C ARG A 8 6.06 3.89 7.29
N GLN A 9 5.72 3.25 8.39
CA GLN A 9 4.39 2.68 8.62
C GLN A 9 3.64 3.63 9.54
N MET A 10 2.43 3.99 9.15
CA MET A 10 1.53 4.81 9.94
C MET A 10 0.16 4.14 9.97
N CYS A 11 -0.40 3.99 11.15
CA CYS A 11 -1.71 3.39 11.34
C CYS A 11 -2.76 4.50 11.49
N ILE A 12 -3.78 4.45 10.67
CA ILE A 12 -4.91 5.38 10.72
C ILE A 12 -6.17 4.57 11.01
N ARG A 13 -6.90 4.95 12.05
CA ARG A 13 -8.21 4.42 12.34
C ARG A 13 -9.24 5.33 11.68
N ASP A 14 -9.88 4.84 10.64
CA ASP A 14 -11.00 5.51 10.02
C ASP A 14 -12.34 4.88 10.48
N ARG A 15 -13.44 5.41 9.95
CA ARG A 15 -14.81 5.02 10.35
C ARG A 15 -15.11 3.55 10.15
N LYS A 16 -14.46 2.90 9.17
CA LYS A 16 -14.77 1.53 8.75
C LYS A 16 -13.63 0.54 8.99
N TYR A 17 -12.38 0.95 8.77
CA TYR A 17 -11.23 0.07 8.81
C TYR A 17 -10.07 0.67 9.60
N TYR A 18 -9.15 -0.20 10.01
CA TYR A 18 -7.84 0.17 10.52
C TYR A 18 -6.82 0.01 9.38
N TRP A 19 -6.30 1.14 8.89
CA TRP A 19 -5.37 1.16 7.77
C TRP A 19 -3.93 1.27 8.25
N THR A 20 -3.06 0.42 7.70
CA THR A 20 -1.61 0.58 7.81
C THR A 20 -1.10 1.21 6.53
N ILE A 21 -0.65 2.46 6.61
CA ILE A 21 -0.05 3.16 5.47
C ILE A 21 1.43 2.83 5.42
N ILE A 22 1.87 2.32 4.28
CA ILE A 22 3.26 2.01 3.99
C ILE A 22 3.76 3.04 2.97
N ASP A 23 4.55 4.02 3.43
CA ASP A 23 5.19 4.99 2.56
C ASP A 23 6.43 4.35 1.92
N ALA A 24 6.29 3.97 0.66
CA ALA A 24 7.37 3.38 -0.12
C ALA A 24 8.18 4.48 -0.81
N PRO A 25 9.50 4.57 -0.57
CA PRO A 25 10.34 5.59 -1.21
C PRO A 25 10.39 5.37 -2.72
N GLY A 26 10.01 6.40 -3.48
CA GLY A 26 9.90 6.34 -4.94
C GLY A 26 11.22 6.43 -5.71
N HIS A 27 12.34 6.76 -5.06
CA HIS A 27 13.63 6.95 -5.74
C HIS A 27 14.26 5.61 -6.10
N ARG A 28 14.90 5.52 -7.28
CA ARG A 28 15.53 4.31 -7.82
C ARG A 28 16.51 3.62 -6.86
N ASP A 29 17.23 4.39 -6.05
CA ASP A 29 18.17 3.85 -5.06
C ASP A 29 17.48 3.06 -3.92
N PHE A 30 16.18 3.17 -3.79
CA PHE A 30 15.38 2.55 -2.73
C PHE A 30 14.39 1.49 -3.23
N VAL A 31 14.56 0.99 -4.46
CA VAL A 31 13.69 -0.04 -5.06
C VAL A 31 13.52 -1.26 -4.15
N LYS A 32 14.60 -1.69 -3.46
CA LYS A 32 14.52 -2.78 -2.48
C LYS A 32 13.49 -2.51 -1.36
N ASN A 33 13.48 -1.30 -0.82
CA ASN A 33 12.53 -0.92 0.23
C ASN A 33 11.11 -0.80 -0.31
N MET A 34 10.97 -0.34 -1.55
CA MET A 34 9.68 -0.31 -2.24
C MET A 34 9.13 -1.73 -2.46
N ILE A 35 9.96 -2.68 -2.90
CA ILE A 35 9.57 -4.09 -3.07
C ILE A 35 9.05 -4.66 -1.74
N THR A 36 9.79 -4.43 -0.65
CA THR A 36 9.37 -4.90 0.68
C THR A 36 8.03 -4.30 1.09
N GLY A 37 7.81 -3.00 0.85
CA GLY A 37 6.54 -2.34 1.16
C GLY A 37 5.38 -2.80 0.31
N ALA A 38 5.57 -2.80 -1.00
CA ALA A 38 4.51 -3.17 -1.93
C ALA A 38 4.08 -4.65 -1.80
N SER A 39 5.01 -5.55 -1.41
CA SER A 39 4.67 -6.96 -1.18
C SER A 39 3.75 -7.19 0.03
N GLN A 40 3.64 -6.21 0.92
CA GLN A 40 2.74 -6.25 2.09
C GLN A 40 1.39 -5.57 1.84
N ALA A 41 1.32 -4.75 0.79
CA ALA A 41 0.16 -3.93 0.52
C ALA A 41 -0.96 -4.72 -0.17
N ASP A 42 -2.17 -4.57 0.34
CA ASP A 42 -3.39 -5.11 -0.29
C ASP A 42 -3.91 -4.13 -1.36
N THR A 43 -3.78 -2.83 -1.09
CA THR A 43 -4.18 -1.74 -1.98
C THR A 43 -2.99 -0.79 -2.18
N ALA A 44 -2.76 -0.33 -3.39
CA ALA A 44 -1.75 0.68 -3.66
C ALA A 44 -2.39 1.97 -4.18
N VAL A 45 -1.85 3.10 -3.71
CA VAL A 45 -2.14 4.41 -4.27
C VAL A 45 -0.97 4.81 -5.17
N LEU A 46 -1.19 4.80 -6.48
CA LEU A 46 -0.19 5.24 -7.46
C LEU A 46 -0.36 6.74 -7.70
N LEU A 47 0.67 7.50 -7.35
CA LEU A 47 0.68 8.94 -7.55
C LEU A 47 1.27 9.30 -8.91
N CYS A 48 0.60 10.15 -9.66
CA CYS A 48 1.15 10.84 -10.83
C CYS A 48 0.89 12.34 -10.70
N ALA A 49 1.79 13.15 -11.23
CA ALA A 49 1.61 14.60 -11.21
C ALA A 49 0.91 15.06 -12.49
N ALA A 50 -0.09 15.93 -12.37
CA ALA A 50 -0.87 16.39 -13.51
C ALA A 50 -0.05 17.17 -14.56
N ASN A 51 1.07 17.77 -14.15
CA ASN A 51 1.97 18.51 -15.04
C ASN A 51 3.01 17.61 -15.75
N ASP A 52 3.40 16.51 -15.12
CA ASP A 52 4.50 15.64 -15.61
C ASP A 52 3.99 14.35 -16.26
N GLY A 53 2.71 14.02 -16.04
CA GLY A 53 2.09 12.79 -16.55
C GLY A 53 2.79 11.52 -16.04
N VAL A 54 2.94 10.55 -16.94
CA VAL A 54 3.59 9.27 -16.65
C VAL A 54 5.08 9.35 -16.89
N ASN A 55 5.85 9.48 -15.82
CA ASN A 55 7.31 9.45 -15.87
C ASN A 55 7.88 8.02 -15.73
N ALA A 56 9.22 7.87 -15.82
CA ALA A 56 9.89 6.57 -15.74
C ALA A 56 9.62 5.86 -14.38
N GLN A 57 9.59 6.59 -13.29
CA GLN A 57 9.32 6.04 -11.95
C GLN A 57 7.87 5.56 -11.84
N THR A 58 6.90 6.31 -12.35
CA THR A 58 5.49 5.90 -12.37
C THR A 58 5.33 4.57 -13.11
N LYS A 59 6.06 4.38 -14.22
CA LYS A 59 6.08 3.10 -14.96
C LYS A 59 6.63 1.97 -14.11
N GLU A 60 7.82 2.15 -13.55
CA GLU A 60 8.47 1.15 -12.69
C GLU A 60 7.53 0.74 -11.52
N HIS A 61 6.89 1.71 -10.87
CA HIS A 61 5.98 1.47 -9.74
C HIS A 61 4.73 0.69 -10.15
N ALA A 62 4.12 1.01 -11.30
CA ALA A 62 2.95 0.30 -11.80
C ALA A 62 3.28 -1.18 -12.10
N PHE A 63 4.41 -1.46 -12.75
CA PHE A 63 4.87 -2.83 -13.00
C PHE A 63 5.18 -3.58 -11.71
N LEU A 64 5.88 -2.95 -10.76
CA LEU A 64 6.21 -3.57 -9.48
C LEU A 64 4.96 -3.88 -8.67
N ALA A 65 3.98 -2.96 -8.59
CA ALA A 65 2.71 -3.22 -7.92
C ALA A 65 2.02 -4.48 -8.48
N LYS A 66 2.02 -4.63 -9.82
CA LYS A 66 1.43 -5.81 -10.47
C LYS A 66 2.18 -7.09 -10.15
N VAL A 67 3.50 -7.08 -10.28
CA VAL A 67 4.36 -8.27 -10.04
C VAL A 67 4.31 -8.70 -8.58
N LEU A 68 4.21 -7.75 -7.65
CA LEU A 68 4.14 -8.01 -6.22
C LEU A 68 2.73 -8.42 -5.74
N GLY A 69 1.76 -8.48 -6.65
CA GLY A 69 0.43 -9.03 -6.36
C GLY A 69 -0.54 -8.06 -5.70
N VAL A 70 -0.29 -6.75 -5.81
CA VAL A 70 -1.27 -5.75 -5.35
C VAL A 70 -2.59 -5.97 -6.07
N SER A 71 -3.66 -6.20 -5.32
CA SER A 71 -4.97 -6.56 -5.84
C SER A 71 -5.79 -5.35 -6.26
N GLU A 72 -5.68 -4.27 -5.51
CA GLU A 72 -6.47 -3.04 -5.73
C GLU A 72 -5.55 -1.83 -5.95
N LEU A 73 -5.93 -0.98 -6.90
CA LEU A 73 -5.17 0.20 -7.28
C LEU A 73 -6.05 1.44 -7.26
N ILE A 74 -5.52 2.54 -6.74
CA ILE A 74 -6.14 3.86 -6.76
C ILE A 74 -5.14 4.80 -7.44
N ILE A 75 -5.58 5.59 -8.39
CA ILE A 75 -4.73 6.58 -9.06
C ILE A 75 -5.00 7.96 -8.45
N HIS A 76 -3.94 8.59 -7.95
CA HIS A 76 -3.99 9.91 -7.38
C HIS A 76 -3.26 10.88 -8.30
N VAL A 77 -4.04 11.66 -9.09
CA VAL A 77 -3.51 12.68 -10.00
C VAL A 77 -3.27 13.94 -9.19
N ASN A 78 -2.05 14.06 -8.68
CA ASN A 78 -1.65 15.13 -7.75
C ASN A 78 -1.19 16.41 -8.47
N LYS A 79 -1.01 17.46 -7.69
CA LYS A 79 -0.54 18.78 -8.15
C LYS A 79 -1.50 19.46 -9.12
N MET A 80 -2.81 19.26 -8.94
CA MET A 80 -3.82 19.97 -9.73
C MET A 80 -3.84 21.48 -9.51
N ASP A 81 -3.29 21.93 -8.38
CA ASP A 81 -3.24 23.32 -7.93
C ASP A 81 -2.07 24.13 -8.47
N ILE A 82 -1.10 23.51 -9.11
CA ILE A 82 0.09 24.24 -9.57
C ILE A 82 -0.21 25.12 -10.81
N SER A 83 0.57 26.19 -10.95
CA SER A 83 0.49 27.07 -12.12
C SER A 83 0.70 26.30 -13.42
N GLY A 84 -0.16 26.57 -14.40
CA GLY A 84 -0.18 25.88 -15.69
C GLY A 84 -1.00 24.60 -15.71
N VAL A 85 -1.43 24.08 -14.56
CA VAL A 85 -2.46 23.04 -14.46
C VAL A 85 -3.78 23.66 -14.02
N ASP A 86 -3.78 24.43 -12.93
CA ASP A 86 -4.88 25.28 -12.46
C ASP A 86 -6.25 24.58 -12.47
N TRP A 87 -6.30 23.32 -12.01
CA TRP A 87 -7.49 22.48 -11.96
C TRP A 87 -8.16 22.24 -13.33
N SER A 88 -7.37 22.31 -14.41
CA SER A 88 -7.86 22.07 -15.77
C SER A 88 -8.34 20.63 -15.96
N GLU A 89 -9.58 20.47 -16.42
CA GLU A 89 -10.16 19.19 -16.78
C GLU A 89 -9.40 18.52 -17.93
N ASP A 90 -8.91 19.28 -18.91
CA ASP A 90 -8.15 18.75 -20.04
C ASP A 90 -6.80 18.18 -19.61
N LYS A 91 -6.10 18.87 -18.70
CA LYS A 91 -4.84 18.38 -18.13
C LYS A 91 -5.05 17.09 -17.34
N TYR A 92 -6.12 17.04 -16.55
CA TYR A 92 -6.50 15.82 -15.83
C TYR A 92 -6.82 14.67 -16.78
N LYS A 93 -7.64 14.89 -17.81
CA LYS A 93 -7.98 13.87 -18.81
C LYS A 93 -6.75 13.37 -19.56
N SER A 94 -5.81 14.24 -19.91
CA SER A 94 -4.56 13.86 -20.53
C SER A 94 -3.74 12.93 -19.61
N ALA A 95 -3.54 13.31 -18.36
CA ALA A 95 -2.84 12.48 -17.38
C ALA A 95 -3.54 11.11 -17.17
N CYS A 96 -4.87 11.10 -17.06
CA CYS A 96 -5.64 9.86 -16.96
C CYS A 96 -5.49 8.96 -18.19
N SER A 97 -5.44 9.53 -19.38
CA SER A 97 -5.22 8.76 -20.62
C SER A 97 -3.86 8.08 -20.64
N GLU A 98 -2.80 8.81 -20.27
CA GLU A 98 -1.44 8.26 -20.19
C GLU A 98 -1.35 7.14 -19.14
N VAL A 99 -1.92 7.37 -17.94
CA VAL A 99 -1.96 6.35 -16.87
C VAL A 99 -2.75 5.13 -17.33
N THR A 100 -3.88 5.31 -18.01
CA THR A 100 -4.69 4.20 -18.53
C THR A 100 -3.90 3.34 -19.51
N GLN A 101 -3.13 3.96 -20.40
CA GLN A 101 -2.25 3.23 -21.33
C GLN A 101 -1.17 2.46 -20.57
N LEU A 102 -0.53 3.09 -19.60
CA LEU A 102 0.44 2.42 -18.74
C LEU A 102 -0.16 1.21 -18.04
N LEU A 103 -1.33 1.35 -17.41
CA LEU A 103 -1.99 0.28 -16.66
C LEU A 103 -2.39 -0.90 -17.56
N LYS A 104 -2.77 -0.65 -18.80
CA LYS A 104 -3.00 -1.72 -19.79
C LYS A 104 -1.73 -2.54 -20.03
N ILE A 105 -0.60 -1.86 -20.25
CA ILE A 105 0.70 -2.50 -20.49
C ILE A 105 1.21 -3.22 -19.23
N ALA A 106 1.00 -2.64 -18.05
CA ALA A 106 1.40 -3.23 -16.77
C ALA A 106 0.54 -4.44 -16.35
N GLY A 107 -0.56 -4.76 -17.08
CA GLY A 107 -1.38 -5.94 -16.81
C GLY A 107 -2.60 -5.69 -15.91
N PHE A 108 -3.02 -4.44 -15.73
CA PHE A 108 -4.24 -4.07 -15.01
C PHE A 108 -5.46 -3.89 -15.95
N GLY A 109 -5.34 -4.26 -17.22
CA GLY A 109 -6.35 -4.00 -18.24
C GLY A 109 -7.77 -4.43 -17.89
N SER A 110 -7.94 -5.59 -17.24
CA SER A 110 -9.25 -6.12 -16.80
C SER A 110 -9.86 -5.39 -15.58
N GLN A 111 -9.10 -4.49 -14.96
CA GLN A 111 -9.52 -3.81 -13.74
C GLN A 111 -9.75 -2.31 -13.94
N LEU A 112 -9.50 -1.78 -15.15
CA LEU A 112 -9.50 -0.34 -15.43
C LEU A 112 -10.82 0.35 -15.05
N ASP A 113 -11.94 -0.30 -15.28
CA ASP A 113 -13.28 0.26 -14.99
C ASP A 113 -13.53 0.42 -13.47
N ARG A 114 -12.74 -0.26 -12.64
CA ARG A 114 -12.85 -0.23 -11.17
C ARG A 114 -11.79 0.65 -10.51
N ILE A 115 -10.75 1.05 -11.24
CA ILE A 115 -9.66 1.87 -10.71
C ILE A 115 -10.10 3.32 -10.68
N PRO A 116 -10.33 3.90 -9.49
CA PRO A 116 -10.66 5.31 -9.39
C PRO A 116 -9.44 6.17 -9.71
N MET A 117 -9.65 7.23 -10.46
CA MET A 117 -8.66 8.25 -10.78
C MET A 117 -9.09 9.57 -10.15
N ILE A 118 -8.30 10.12 -9.25
CA ILE A 118 -8.71 11.21 -8.37
C ILE A 118 -7.84 12.44 -8.63
N PRO A 119 -8.41 13.55 -9.14
CA PRO A 119 -7.69 14.81 -9.25
C PRO A 119 -7.53 15.44 -7.87
N ALA A 120 -6.30 15.78 -7.46
CA ALA A 120 -6.08 16.25 -6.10
C ALA A 120 -4.92 17.24 -5.97
N SER A 121 -4.92 17.95 -4.86
CA SER A 121 -3.76 18.62 -4.31
C SER A 121 -3.49 18.09 -2.90
N SER A 122 -2.51 17.18 -2.80
CA SER A 122 -2.16 16.58 -1.51
C SER A 122 -1.62 17.62 -0.52
N LEU A 123 -1.01 18.69 -1.01
CA LEU A 123 -0.48 19.77 -0.16
C LEU A 123 -1.59 20.56 0.52
N ASN A 124 -2.67 20.82 -0.22
CA ASN A 124 -3.80 21.62 0.25
C ASN A 124 -4.92 20.74 0.86
N GLY A 125 -4.87 19.41 0.68
CA GLY A 125 -5.90 18.46 1.13
C GLY A 125 -7.11 18.34 0.18
N ASP A 126 -7.10 19.02 -0.95
CA ASP A 126 -8.18 19.02 -1.93
C ASP A 126 -8.39 17.61 -2.51
N ASN A 127 -9.61 17.08 -2.45
CA ASN A 127 -10.00 15.72 -2.84
C ASN A 127 -9.22 14.59 -2.14
N VAL A 128 -8.54 14.89 -1.02
CA VAL A 128 -7.93 13.88 -0.16
C VAL A 128 -8.97 13.37 0.82
N TYR A 129 -9.47 14.23 1.68
CA TYR A 129 -10.51 13.92 2.67
C TYR A 129 -11.86 14.55 2.30
N GLU A 130 -11.86 15.82 1.92
CA GLU A 130 -13.04 16.58 1.51
C GLU A 130 -13.01 16.86 0.02
N LYS A 131 -14.19 16.91 -0.58
CA LYS A 131 -14.31 17.26 -2.01
C LYS A 131 -13.92 18.70 -2.23
N SER A 132 -13.14 18.94 -3.29
CA SER A 132 -12.75 20.27 -3.71
C SER A 132 -13.80 20.89 -4.61
N ASP A 133 -14.16 22.14 -4.35
CA ASP A 133 -15.01 22.98 -5.21
C ASP A 133 -14.25 23.57 -6.40
N LYS A 134 -12.92 23.42 -6.45
CA LYS A 134 -12.07 23.88 -7.56
C LYS A 134 -12.19 23.01 -8.82
N CYS A 135 -12.79 21.84 -8.73
CA CYS A 135 -13.02 20.92 -9.85
C CYS A 135 -14.49 20.47 -9.93
N PRO A 136 -15.44 21.34 -10.22
CA PRO A 136 -16.87 21.02 -10.29
C PRO A 136 -17.22 19.96 -11.36
N TRP A 137 -16.33 19.76 -12.32
CA TRP A 137 -16.41 18.73 -13.34
C TRP A 137 -16.12 17.30 -12.81
N TYR A 138 -15.53 17.17 -11.62
CA TYR A 138 -15.23 15.89 -11.01
C TYR A 138 -16.31 15.47 -10.03
N SER A 139 -16.99 14.35 -10.33
CA SER A 139 -18.05 13.78 -9.49
C SER A 139 -17.64 12.51 -8.74
N GLY A 140 -16.39 12.06 -8.91
CA GLY A 140 -15.87 10.84 -8.30
C GLY A 140 -15.60 10.94 -6.78
N PRO A 141 -15.05 9.88 -6.18
CA PRO A 141 -14.74 9.84 -4.76
C PRO A 141 -13.53 10.69 -4.41
N THR A 142 -13.40 11.06 -3.12
CA THR A 142 -12.14 11.52 -2.54
C THR A 142 -11.18 10.33 -2.37
N LEU A 143 -9.91 10.61 -2.04
CA LEU A 143 -8.94 9.55 -1.79
C LEU A 143 -9.38 8.65 -0.63
N PHE A 144 -9.85 9.24 0.47
CA PHE A 144 -10.33 8.46 1.63
C PHE A 144 -11.59 7.66 1.31
N GLU A 145 -12.54 8.23 0.56
CA GLU A 145 -13.72 7.48 0.10
C GLU A 145 -13.34 6.29 -0.80
N ALA A 146 -12.35 6.47 -1.68
CA ALA A 146 -11.86 5.41 -2.55
C ALA A 146 -11.12 4.30 -1.76
N ILE A 147 -10.33 4.68 -0.75
CA ILE A 147 -9.68 3.73 0.15
C ILE A 147 -10.72 2.93 0.94
N ASP A 148 -11.74 3.58 1.50
CA ASP A 148 -12.81 2.91 2.26
C ASP A 148 -13.71 2.02 1.39
N ALA A 149 -13.82 2.32 0.10
CA ALA A 149 -14.56 1.53 -0.87
C ALA A 149 -13.74 0.33 -1.41
N ALA A 150 -12.42 0.32 -1.20
CA ALA A 150 -11.57 -0.78 -1.66
C ALA A 150 -12.02 -2.11 -1.03
N PRO A 151 -12.16 -3.18 -1.84
CA PRO A 151 -12.57 -4.47 -1.32
C PRO A 151 -11.50 -5.02 -0.37
N MET A 152 -11.96 -5.56 0.76
CA MET A 152 -11.08 -6.26 1.69
C MET A 152 -10.56 -7.55 1.06
N PRO A 153 -9.25 -7.82 1.13
CA PRO A 153 -8.71 -9.10 0.68
C PRO A 153 -9.31 -10.26 1.48
N ALA A 154 -9.47 -11.40 0.82
CA ALA A 154 -9.93 -12.60 1.50
C ALA A 154 -8.95 -12.99 2.61
N LYS A 155 -9.48 -13.24 3.82
CA LYS A 155 -8.69 -13.69 4.98
C LYS A 155 -8.85 -15.20 5.17
N PRO A 156 -8.00 -16.04 4.54
CA PRO A 156 -8.09 -17.50 4.67
C PRO A 156 -7.56 -17.99 6.02
N VAL A 157 -8.27 -17.69 7.10
CA VAL A 157 -7.90 -18.03 8.49
C VAL A 157 -7.94 -19.52 8.78
N ASP A 158 -8.75 -20.28 8.03
CA ASP A 158 -8.91 -21.74 8.19
C ASP A 158 -7.79 -22.55 7.52
N LYS A 159 -6.92 -21.90 6.74
CA LYS A 159 -5.78 -22.57 6.11
C LYS A 159 -4.62 -22.71 7.10
N PRO A 160 -3.66 -23.63 6.82
CA PRO A 160 -2.43 -23.71 7.60
C PRO A 160 -1.71 -22.36 7.66
N LEU A 161 -1.10 -22.07 8.80
CA LEU A 161 -0.32 -20.84 8.99
C LEU A 161 0.78 -20.73 7.93
N ARG A 162 0.82 -19.57 7.26
CA ARG A 162 1.90 -19.14 6.38
C ARG A 162 2.25 -17.71 6.69
N LEU A 163 3.47 -17.50 7.17
CA LEU A 163 4.03 -16.20 7.50
C LEU A 163 5.39 -16.09 6.82
N PRO A 164 5.49 -15.45 5.64
CA PRO A 164 6.76 -15.12 5.02
C PRO A 164 7.56 -14.20 5.94
N ILE A 165 8.76 -14.63 6.36
CA ILE A 165 9.63 -13.84 7.21
C ILE A 165 10.35 -12.81 6.33
N GLN A 166 10.18 -11.55 6.65
CA GLN A 166 10.76 -10.43 5.93
C GLN A 166 12.04 -9.94 6.60
N ASP A 167 12.05 -9.97 7.93
CA ASP A 167 13.19 -9.56 8.73
C ASP A 167 13.27 -10.36 10.04
N VAL A 168 14.46 -10.40 10.64
CA VAL A 168 14.69 -11.09 11.90
C VAL A 168 15.56 -10.22 12.81
N TYR A 169 15.03 -9.89 13.98
CA TYR A 169 15.74 -9.11 14.99
C TYR A 169 16.15 -9.98 16.18
N LYS A 170 17.33 -9.71 16.71
CA LYS A 170 17.73 -10.23 18.03
C LYS A 170 17.60 -9.11 19.06
N ILE A 171 16.67 -9.28 19.99
CA ILE A 171 16.39 -8.29 21.02
C ILE A 171 16.83 -8.85 22.37
N SER A 172 17.71 -8.10 23.08
CA SER A 172 18.19 -8.51 24.40
C SER A 172 17.02 -8.66 25.38
N GLY A 173 16.97 -9.77 26.11
CA GLY A 173 15.89 -10.08 27.05
C GLY A 173 14.62 -10.69 26.41
N ILE A 174 14.45 -10.58 25.09
CA ILE A 174 13.29 -11.15 24.38
C ILE A 174 13.71 -12.38 23.54
N GLY A 175 14.81 -12.27 22.82
CA GLY A 175 15.33 -13.34 21.96
C GLY A 175 15.23 -13.01 20.48
N THR A 176 14.94 -14.03 19.67
CA THR A 176 14.81 -13.90 18.22
C THR A 176 13.38 -13.53 17.86
N VAL A 177 13.21 -12.41 17.14
CA VAL A 177 11.92 -11.86 16.74
C VAL A 177 11.84 -11.85 15.21
N PRO A 178 11.18 -12.84 14.60
CA PRO A 178 10.85 -12.81 13.17
C PRO A 178 9.70 -11.84 12.91
N VAL A 179 9.76 -11.11 11.82
CA VAL A 179 8.74 -10.13 11.40
C VAL A 179 8.23 -10.46 10.01
N GLY A 180 6.92 -10.32 9.80
CA GLY A 180 6.28 -10.54 8.51
C GLY A 180 4.76 -10.50 8.60
N LYS A 181 4.10 -10.46 7.44
CA LYS A 181 2.63 -10.49 7.31
C LYS A 181 2.12 -11.93 7.27
N ILE A 182 1.05 -12.22 8.00
CA ILE A 182 0.38 -13.53 7.92
C ILE A 182 -0.43 -13.61 6.61
N GLU A 183 -0.02 -14.49 5.71
CA GLU A 183 -0.69 -14.72 4.43
C GLU A 183 -1.88 -15.66 4.56
N THR A 184 -1.77 -16.69 5.40
CA THR A 184 -2.86 -17.63 5.67
C THR A 184 -2.80 -18.14 7.10
N GLY A 185 -3.95 -18.53 7.63
CA GLY A 185 -4.07 -19.17 8.93
C GLY A 185 -4.03 -18.20 10.10
N THR A 186 -3.70 -18.73 11.25
CA THR A 186 -3.71 -18.01 12.53
C THR A 186 -2.49 -18.36 13.35
N LEU A 187 -1.85 -17.33 13.90
CA LEU A 187 -0.74 -17.45 14.85
C LEU A 187 -1.26 -17.21 16.28
N ASN A 188 -0.95 -18.14 17.19
CA ASN A 188 -1.33 -18.01 18.60
C ASN A 188 -0.11 -18.12 19.50
N VAL A 189 -0.10 -17.41 20.61
CA VAL A 189 0.90 -17.57 21.68
C VAL A 189 0.81 -18.99 22.25
N GLY A 190 1.94 -19.59 22.56
CA GLY A 190 2.06 -20.97 23.08
C GLY A 190 2.00 -22.06 22.00
N LYS A 191 1.85 -21.72 20.73
CA LYS A 191 1.89 -22.70 19.63
C LYS A 191 3.32 -22.90 19.12
N ASN A 192 3.62 -24.13 18.73
CA ASN A 192 4.86 -24.45 18.03
C ASN A 192 4.71 -24.13 16.53
N VAL A 193 5.72 -23.48 15.97
CA VAL A 193 5.86 -23.16 14.56
C VAL A 193 7.09 -23.82 13.98
N ILE A 194 7.06 -24.08 12.67
CA ILE A 194 8.18 -24.66 11.92
C ILE A 194 8.68 -23.63 10.91
N PHE A 195 9.98 -23.42 10.88
CA PHE A 195 10.65 -22.50 9.96
C PHE A 195 11.18 -23.26 8.75
N ASN A 196 10.61 -22.99 7.60
CA ASN A 196 11.09 -23.55 6.34
C ASN A 196 12.09 -22.58 5.66
N PRO A 197 13.11 -23.08 4.96
CA PRO A 197 13.41 -24.49 4.65
C PRO A 197 14.19 -25.23 5.76
N SER A 198 14.63 -24.54 6.82
CA SER A 198 15.55 -25.09 7.83
C SER A 198 14.97 -26.21 8.69
N GLN A 199 13.63 -26.37 8.70
CA GLN A 199 12.87 -27.31 9.54
C GLN A 199 13.07 -27.11 11.05
N ASN A 200 13.66 -25.98 11.46
CA ASN A 200 13.73 -25.62 12.87
C ASN A 200 12.33 -25.35 13.41
N SER A 201 12.11 -25.69 14.67
CA SER A 201 10.86 -25.43 15.36
C SER A 201 11.08 -24.53 16.58
N GLY A 202 10.05 -23.81 16.96
CA GLY A 202 10.07 -22.97 18.15
C GLY A 202 8.67 -22.65 18.64
N GLU A 203 8.57 -22.40 19.95
CA GLU A 203 7.34 -21.95 20.58
C GLU A 203 7.19 -20.43 20.43
N VAL A 204 6.01 -19.98 20.05
CA VAL A 204 5.63 -18.56 20.01
C VAL A 204 5.40 -18.07 21.43
N LYS A 205 6.34 -17.31 21.97
CA LYS A 205 6.26 -16.81 23.36
C LYS A 205 5.42 -15.55 23.49
N SER A 206 5.45 -14.69 22.49
CA SER A 206 4.68 -13.45 22.44
C SER A 206 4.45 -13.03 21.01
N ILE A 207 3.40 -12.25 20.79
CA ILE A 207 3.09 -11.61 19.50
C ILE A 207 2.89 -10.13 19.77
N GLU A 208 3.59 -9.30 19.03
CA GLU A 208 3.43 -7.85 19.07
C GLU A 208 2.90 -7.35 17.72
N MET A 209 1.88 -6.54 17.74
CA MET A 209 1.29 -5.89 16.59
C MET A 209 0.99 -4.42 16.93
N HIS A 210 1.47 -3.49 16.12
CA HIS A 210 1.28 -2.04 16.34
C HIS A 210 1.65 -1.57 17.76
N HIS A 211 2.78 -2.05 18.28
CA HIS A 211 3.26 -1.77 19.65
C HIS A 211 2.32 -2.27 20.77
N THR A 212 1.47 -3.23 20.46
CA THR A 212 0.55 -3.85 21.43
C THR A 212 0.76 -5.36 21.46
N MET A 213 0.87 -5.93 22.65
CA MET A 213 0.92 -7.38 22.82
C MET A 213 -0.46 -7.98 22.59
N VAL A 214 -0.52 -9.01 21.74
CA VAL A 214 -1.75 -9.73 21.40
C VAL A 214 -1.57 -11.22 21.66
N ALA A 215 -2.66 -11.90 22.01
CA ALA A 215 -2.65 -13.36 22.21
C ALA A 215 -2.74 -14.13 20.89
N LYS A 216 -3.27 -13.51 19.86
CA LYS A 216 -3.59 -14.10 18.56
C LYS A 216 -3.38 -13.06 17.46
N ALA A 217 -2.85 -13.52 16.30
CA ALA A 217 -2.81 -12.76 15.06
C ALA A 217 -3.35 -13.61 13.91
N GLU A 218 -3.98 -12.98 12.93
CA GLU A 218 -4.70 -13.64 11.83
C GLU A 218 -4.20 -13.18 10.46
N THR A 219 -4.67 -13.84 9.41
CA THR A 219 -4.37 -13.47 8.03
C THR A 219 -4.60 -11.98 7.79
N GLY A 220 -3.58 -11.32 7.23
CA GLY A 220 -3.55 -9.88 6.97
C GLY A 220 -2.86 -9.05 8.05
N ASP A 221 -2.64 -9.61 9.25
CA ASP A 221 -1.93 -8.94 10.33
C ASP A 221 -0.41 -8.95 10.06
N ASN A 222 0.27 -7.86 10.44
CA ASN A 222 1.69 -7.63 10.23
C ASN A 222 2.40 -7.25 11.53
#